data_59c2701789354c7e01ff15da9f7ff43e
#
_entry.id   59c2701789354c7e01ff15da9f7ff43e
#
_cell.length_a   1.000
_cell.length_b   1.000
_cell.length_c   1.000
_cell.angle_alpha   90.00
_cell.angle_beta   90.00
_cell.angle_gamma   90.00
#
_symmetry.space_group_name_H-M   'P 1'
#
loop_
_entity.id
_entity.type
_entity.pdbx_description
1 polymer ?
#
loop_
_entity_poly.entity_id
_entity_poly.type
_entity_poly.pdbx_seq_one_letter_code
_entity_poly.pdbx_strand_id
1 'polypeptide(L)'
;MRHFIVLLILLCCLDGYSQKVAIRLNTLPAIDGAFGGGISYAIGNQSTIELAGSLRPWKRSEMYVNRYWLIQPEYKYWTCQKFNGFFWGAYLNGAQFNIGGKRLPFGVFSRLKERRYEGWLVGGGISGGYHWMLNDHWNIETALGVGYDFIRYKQYNCVRECAGLRNKGRHHYVGPSKASISLVYLF
;
A
#
# COMPACT_ATOMS: atom_id res chain seq x y z
N MET A 1 -12.89 -9.58 23.83
CA MET A 1 -11.66 -10.18 24.36
C MET A 1 -11.55 -11.68 24.09
N ARG A 2 -12.60 -12.49 24.39
CA ARG A 2 -12.58 -13.96 24.21
C ARG A 2 -12.29 -14.42 22.76
N HIS A 3 -12.85 -13.75 21.76
CA HIS A 3 -12.60 -14.07 20.35
C HIS A 3 -11.22 -13.61 19.84
N PHE A 4 -10.65 -12.59 20.44
CA PHE A 4 -9.29 -12.13 20.12
C PHE A 4 -8.23 -13.11 20.64
N ILE A 5 -8.45 -13.70 21.82
CA ILE A 5 -7.59 -14.74 22.41
C ILE A 5 -7.66 -16.04 21.59
N VAL A 6 -8.84 -16.42 21.11
CA VAL A 6 -9.03 -17.60 20.25
C VAL A 6 -8.33 -17.40 18.90
N LEU A 7 -8.38 -16.20 18.33
CA LEU A 7 -7.65 -15.86 17.10
C LEU A 7 -6.13 -15.90 17.30
N LEU A 8 -5.64 -15.44 18.46
CA LEU A 8 -4.23 -15.49 18.82
C LEU A 8 -3.73 -16.93 19.02
N ILE A 9 -4.55 -17.79 19.66
CA ILE A 9 -4.24 -19.20 19.86
C ILE A 9 -4.26 -19.98 18.54
N LEU A 10 -5.18 -19.68 17.64
CA LEU A 10 -5.22 -20.26 16.28
C LEU A 10 -3.97 -19.87 15.46
N LEU A 11 -3.44 -18.68 15.64
CA LEU A 11 -2.19 -18.22 15.02
C LEU A 11 -0.96 -18.96 15.59
N CYS A 12 -0.96 -19.32 16.88
CA CYS A 12 0.13 -20.07 17.52
C CYS A 12 0.14 -21.58 17.17
N CYS A 13 -0.97 -22.14 16.68
CA CYS A 13 -1.03 -23.56 16.30
C CYS A 13 -0.48 -23.87 14.90
N LEU A 14 0.10 -22.87 14.21
CA LEU A 14 0.71 -23.04 12.89
C LEU A 14 2.19 -23.47 12.94
N ASP A 15 2.72 -23.75 14.10
CA ASP A 15 4.12 -24.14 14.35
C ASP A 15 4.42 -25.60 13.92
N GLY A 16 4.26 -25.91 12.65
CA GLY A 16 4.58 -27.27 12.20
C GLY A 16 4.89 -27.43 10.71
N TYR A 17 4.65 -26.42 9.91
CA TYR A 17 4.90 -26.48 8.47
C TYR A 17 5.66 -25.23 8.01
N SER A 18 6.87 -25.43 7.48
CA SER A 18 7.66 -24.48 6.67
C SER A 18 6.95 -23.13 6.47
N GLN A 19 7.44 -22.08 7.11
CA GLN A 19 6.94 -20.70 7.14
C GLN A 19 6.05 -20.33 5.92
N LYS A 20 4.74 -20.31 6.13
CA LYS A 20 3.75 -20.08 5.05
C LYS A 20 3.12 -18.71 5.11
N VAL A 21 3.17 -18.07 6.27
CA VAL A 21 2.51 -16.79 6.53
C VAL A 21 3.56 -15.74 6.89
N ALA A 22 3.45 -14.55 6.31
CA ALA A 22 4.25 -13.41 6.69
C ALA A 22 3.34 -12.22 6.99
N ILE A 23 3.63 -11.52 8.08
CA ILE A 23 3.06 -10.21 8.38
C ILE A 23 4.11 -9.16 8.05
N ARG A 24 3.71 -8.08 7.41
CA ARG A 24 4.59 -6.98 7.04
C ARG A 24 4.09 -5.64 7.53
N LEU A 25 5.03 -4.80 7.94
CA LEU A 25 4.82 -3.41 8.28
C LEU A 25 5.56 -2.56 7.23
N ASN A 26 4.83 -1.81 6.41
CA ASN A 26 5.42 -0.89 5.45
C ASN A 26 5.73 0.44 6.13
N THR A 27 7.00 0.84 6.12
CA THR A 27 7.47 2.05 6.81
C THR A 27 7.30 3.32 5.99
N LEU A 28 7.21 3.23 4.65
CA LEU A 28 7.08 4.42 3.80
C LEU A 28 5.82 5.26 4.07
N PRO A 29 4.62 4.69 4.26
CA PRO A 29 3.44 5.47 4.61
C PRO A 29 3.58 6.23 5.93
N ALA A 30 4.41 5.75 6.87
CA ALA A 30 4.64 6.40 8.15
C ALA A 30 5.32 7.77 8.01
N ILE A 31 6.09 8.02 6.96
CA ILE A 31 6.69 9.33 6.64
C ILE A 31 5.60 10.40 6.51
N ASP A 32 4.46 10.04 5.96
CA ASP A 32 3.29 10.91 5.83
C ASP A 32 2.33 10.82 7.03
N GLY A 33 2.63 10.00 8.02
CA GLY A 33 1.78 9.73 9.19
C GLY A 33 0.59 8.83 8.85
N ALA A 34 0.75 7.91 7.90
CA ALA A 34 -0.19 6.86 7.59
C ALA A 34 0.31 5.52 8.12
N PHE A 35 -0.60 4.58 8.37
CA PHE A 35 -0.26 3.20 8.66
C PHE A 35 -0.24 2.40 7.36
N GLY A 36 0.78 1.56 7.20
CA GLY A 36 0.88 0.63 6.09
C GLY A 36 1.27 -0.76 6.58
N GLY A 37 0.60 -1.78 6.07
CA GLY A 37 0.91 -3.15 6.43
C GLY A 37 0.27 -4.14 5.48
N GLY A 38 0.53 -5.42 5.71
CA GLY A 38 -0.04 -6.48 4.88
C GLY A 38 0.24 -7.87 5.42
N ILE A 39 -0.41 -8.83 4.79
CA ILE A 39 -0.25 -10.25 5.07
C ILE A 39 0.09 -10.95 3.75
N SER A 40 1.07 -11.83 3.79
CA SER A 40 1.47 -12.67 2.65
C SER A 40 1.28 -14.14 3.01
N TYR A 41 0.81 -14.90 2.04
CA TYR A 41 0.64 -16.34 2.16
C TYR A 41 1.38 -17.06 1.03
N ALA A 42 2.17 -18.06 1.38
CA ALA A 42 2.87 -18.90 0.41
C ALA A 42 1.92 -19.95 -0.17
N ILE A 43 1.69 -19.89 -1.47
CA ILE A 43 0.86 -20.85 -2.23
C ILE A 43 1.68 -21.94 -2.91
N GLY A 44 2.99 -21.77 -2.95
CA GLY A 44 3.95 -22.72 -3.54
C GLY A 44 5.36 -22.50 -3.00
N ASN A 45 6.31 -23.25 -3.56
CA ASN A 45 7.71 -23.12 -3.17
C ASN A 45 8.37 -21.80 -3.62
N GLN A 46 7.86 -21.22 -4.70
CA GLN A 46 8.35 -19.99 -5.32
C GLN A 46 7.25 -18.95 -5.53
N SER A 47 6.06 -19.15 -4.95
CA SER A 47 4.91 -18.28 -5.19
C SER A 47 4.22 -17.88 -3.91
N THR A 48 3.93 -16.59 -3.79
CA THR A 48 3.17 -16.02 -2.65
C THR A 48 2.09 -15.07 -3.15
N ILE A 49 0.99 -15.02 -2.44
CA ILE A 49 -0.01 -13.96 -2.57
C ILE A 49 0.09 -13.04 -1.37
N GLU A 50 -0.11 -11.76 -1.62
CA GLU A 50 -0.05 -10.71 -0.62
C GLU A 50 -1.30 -9.85 -0.69
N LEU A 51 -1.79 -9.44 0.45
CA LEU A 51 -2.74 -8.36 0.58
C LEU A 51 -2.12 -7.26 1.44
N ALA A 52 -1.71 -6.18 0.80
CA ALA A 52 -1.18 -5.00 1.47
C ALA A 52 -2.20 -3.87 1.48
N GLY A 53 -2.08 -2.97 2.44
CA GLY A 53 -2.91 -1.80 2.56
C GLY A 53 -2.23 -0.65 3.28
N SER A 54 -2.75 0.55 3.05
CA SER A 54 -2.34 1.75 3.77
C SER A 54 -3.56 2.57 4.13
N LEU A 55 -3.56 3.11 5.33
CA LEU A 55 -4.69 3.89 5.87
C LEU A 55 -4.19 5.15 6.54
N ARG A 56 -4.81 6.27 6.20
CA ARG A 56 -4.63 7.55 6.87
C ARG A 56 -5.98 8.16 7.23
N PRO A 57 -6.49 7.92 8.45
CA PRO A 57 -7.84 8.35 8.83
C PRO A 57 -7.93 9.79 9.30
N TRP A 58 -6.83 10.42 9.76
CA TRP A 58 -6.87 11.72 10.43
C TRP A 58 -6.58 12.93 9.55
N LYS A 59 -7.17 14.07 9.94
CA LYS A 59 -6.80 15.41 9.46
C LYS A 59 -5.60 15.91 10.28
N ARG A 60 -4.53 16.34 9.64
CA ARG A 60 -3.35 16.87 10.34
C ARG A 60 -3.45 18.36 10.67
N SER A 61 -4.27 19.12 9.95
CA SER A 61 -4.51 20.55 10.16
C SER A 61 -5.71 21.01 9.34
N GLU A 62 -6.34 22.11 9.72
CA GLU A 62 -7.39 22.76 8.92
C GLU A 62 -6.90 23.23 7.53
N MET A 63 -5.58 23.42 7.37
CA MET A 63 -4.96 23.89 6.14
C MET A 63 -4.53 22.75 5.22
N TYR A 64 -4.48 21.50 5.71
CA TYR A 64 -4.05 20.34 4.94
C TYR A 64 -5.03 19.18 5.12
N VAL A 65 -5.68 18.78 4.04
CA VAL A 65 -6.49 17.56 4.02
C VAL A 65 -5.68 16.47 3.33
N ASN A 66 -5.42 15.37 4.04
CA ASN A 66 -4.74 14.22 3.47
C ASN A 66 -5.29 12.95 4.13
N ARG A 67 -6.40 12.47 3.60
CA ARG A 67 -7.09 11.24 4.03
C ARG A 67 -7.13 10.30 2.86
N TYR A 68 -6.70 9.07 3.06
CA TYR A 68 -6.79 8.03 2.05
C TYR A 68 -6.76 6.64 2.65
N TRP A 69 -7.25 5.71 1.89
CA TRP A 69 -6.98 4.29 2.06
C TRP A 69 -6.56 3.70 0.71
N LEU A 70 -5.71 2.70 0.78
CA LEU A 70 -5.19 1.95 -0.36
C LEU A 70 -5.20 0.47 -0.02
N ILE A 71 -5.66 -0.35 -0.96
CA ILE A 71 -5.56 -1.81 -0.90
C ILE A 71 -4.81 -2.28 -2.15
N GLN A 72 -3.85 -3.16 -1.95
CA GLN A 72 -2.99 -3.70 -3.00
C GLN A 72 -2.87 -5.23 -2.87
N PRO A 73 -3.74 -6.02 -3.50
CA PRO A 73 -3.46 -7.43 -3.71
C PRO A 73 -2.32 -7.60 -4.72
N GLU A 74 -1.40 -8.52 -4.43
CA GLU A 74 -0.23 -8.81 -5.24
C GLU A 74 0.06 -10.30 -5.30
N TYR A 75 0.40 -10.79 -6.47
CA TYR A 75 1.01 -12.09 -6.67
C TYR A 75 2.52 -11.90 -6.87
N LYS A 76 3.34 -12.67 -6.14
CA LYS A 76 4.80 -12.63 -6.24
C LYS A 76 5.37 -13.98 -6.64
N TYR A 77 6.31 -13.95 -7.56
CA TYR A 77 7.13 -15.08 -7.96
C TYR A 77 8.58 -14.85 -7.55
N TRP A 78 9.15 -15.79 -6.82
CA TRP A 78 10.48 -15.75 -6.23
C TRP A 78 11.47 -16.52 -7.09
N THR A 79 12.65 -15.96 -7.30
CA THR A 79 13.68 -16.61 -8.16
C THR A 79 14.29 -17.84 -7.52
N CYS A 80 14.37 -17.90 -6.19
CA CYS A 80 14.92 -19.04 -5.45
C CYS A 80 13.84 -19.75 -4.66
N GLN A 81 13.57 -19.31 -3.45
CA GLN A 81 12.54 -19.85 -2.56
C GLN A 81 11.64 -18.72 -2.08
N LYS A 82 10.43 -19.06 -1.68
CA LYS A 82 9.49 -18.11 -1.08
C LYS A 82 10.15 -17.35 0.06
N PHE A 83 9.89 -16.05 0.13
CA PHE A 83 10.45 -15.13 1.13
C PHE A 83 11.97 -15.04 1.17
N ASN A 84 12.66 -15.32 0.06
CA ASN A 84 14.10 -15.20 -0.01
C ASN A 84 14.57 -14.66 -1.37
N GLY A 85 15.42 -13.62 -1.32
CA GLY A 85 16.08 -13.07 -2.48
C GLY A 85 15.18 -12.21 -3.37
N PHE A 86 15.42 -12.26 -4.65
CA PHE A 86 14.75 -11.44 -5.65
C PHE A 86 13.39 -12.02 -6.02
N PHE A 87 12.40 -11.14 -6.23
CA PHE A 87 11.08 -11.52 -6.71
C PHE A 87 10.54 -10.54 -7.76
N TRP A 88 9.63 -11.06 -8.57
CA TRP A 88 8.77 -10.30 -9.46
C TRP A 88 7.33 -10.42 -8.99
N GLY A 89 6.53 -9.40 -9.21
CA GLY A 89 5.13 -9.42 -8.82
C GLY A 89 4.22 -8.74 -9.85
N ALA A 90 2.96 -9.11 -9.80
CA ALA A 90 1.86 -8.41 -10.45
C ALA A 90 0.88 -7.97 -9.37
N TYR A 91 0.48 -6.70 -9.39
CA TYR A 91 -0.39 -6.14 -8.36
C TYR A 91 -1.56 -5.37 -8.96
N LEU A 92 -2.61 -5.25 -8.17
CA LEU A 92 -3.72 -4.34 -8.43
C LEU A 92 -3.74 -3.23 -7.37
N ASN A 93 -4.29 -2.08 -7.73
CA ASN A 93 -4.46 -0.93 -6.86
C ASN A 93 -5.94 -0.59 -6.74
N GLY A 94 -6.41 -0.41 -5.53
CA GLY A 94 -7.71 0.19 -5.24
C GLY A 94 -7.55 1.20 -4.13
N ALA A 95 -7.86 2.48 -4.38
CA ALA A 95 -7.75 3.51 -3.36
C ALA A 95 -8.84 4.57 -3.47
N GLN A 96 -9.11 5.19 -2.34
CA GLN A 96 -9.92 6.40 -2.24
C GLN A 96 -9.11 7.47 -1.52
N PHE A 97 -9.17 8.69 -2.01
CA PHE A 97 -8.37 9.78 -1.48
C PHE A 97 -9.16 11.08 -1.38
N ASN A 98 -8.80 11.89 -0.39
CA ASN A 98 -9.23 13.26 -0.23
C ASN A 98 -7.99 14.06 0.19
N ILE A 99 -7.39 14.76 -0.78
CA ILE A 99 -6.06 15.36 -0.64
C ILE A 99 -6.11 16.82 -1.08
N GLY A 100 -5.54 17.71 -0.26
CA GLY A 100 -5.38 19.13 -0.59
C GLY A 100 -4.28 19.78 0.23
N GLY A 101 -3.69 20.87 -0.30
CA GLY A 101 -2.64 21.62 0.40
C GLY A 101 -1.22 21.05 0.28
N LYS A 102 -0.98 19.99 -0.48
CA LYS A 102 0.32 19.31 -0.58
C LYS A 102 0.84 19.25 -2.02
N ARG A 103 2.16 19.08 -2.21
CA ARG A 103 2.76 18.71 -3.51
C ARG A 103 2.97 17.20 -3.53
N LEU A 104 2.48 16.54 -4.59
CA LEU A 104 2.81 15.15 -4.86
C LEU A 104 4.01 15.06 -5.81
N PRO A 105 4.88 14.05 -5.65
CA PRO A 105 5.93 13.76 -6.61
C PRO A 105 5.34 13.39 -7.98
N PHE A 106 6.18 13.41 -9.01
CA PHE A 106 5.84 13.02 -10.40
C PHE A 106 4.74 13.84 -11.09
N GLY A 107 4.49 15.09 -10.63
CA GLY A 107 3.57 16.01 -11.31
C GLY A 107 2.08 15.61 -11.27
N VAL A 108 1.72 14.57 -10.53
CA VAL A 108 0.32 14.17 -10.34
C VAL A 108 -0.39 15.28 -9.56
N PHE A 109 -1.39 15.92 -10.18
CA PHE A 109 -2.12 17.06 -9.62
C PHE A 109 -1.24 18.28 -9.24
N SER A 110 -0.63 18.91 -10.23
CA SER A 110 0.29 20.06 -10.06
C SER A 110 -0.27 21.24 -9.24
N ARG A 111 -1.60 21.37 -9.13
CA ARG A 111 -2.30 22.44 -8.39
C ARG A 111 -2.86 22.03 -7.02
N LEU A 112 -2.37 20.94 -6.45
CA LEU A 112 -2.80 20.44 -5.12
C LEU A 112 -2.54 21.42 -3.96
N LYS A 113 -1.61 22.38 -4.13
CA LYS A 113 -1.32 23.40 -3.13
C LYS A 113 -2.52 24.31 -2.83
N GLU A 114 -3.32 24.62 -3.84
CA GLU A 114 -4.41 25.61 -3.77
C GLU A 114 -5.79 24.96 -3.81
N ARG A 115 -5.87 23.68 -4.11
CA ARG A 115 -7.12 22.97 -4.41
C ARG A 115 -7.19 21.65 -3.68
N ARG A 116 -8.41 21.21 -3.41
CA ARG A 116 -8.71 19.89 -2.86
C ARG A 116 -9.18 18.98 -3.96
N TYR A 117 -8.65 17.77 -3.96
CA TYR A 117 -9.05 16.69 -4.85
C TYR A 117 -9.60 15.54 -4.02
N GLU A 118 -10.79 15.11 -4.36
CA GLU A 118 -11.44 13.94 -3.77
C GLU A 118 -11.78 12.98 -4.89
N GLY A 119 -11.45 11.71 -4.71
CA GLY A 119 -11.69 10.73 -5.75
C GLY A 119 -11.31 9.33 -5.36
N TRP A 120 -11.32 8.48 -6.37
CA TRP A 120 -10.87 7.10 -6.28
C TRP A 120 -9.96 6.75 -7.46
N LEU A 121 -9.13 5.77 -7.26
CA LEU A 121 -8.30 5.18 -8.29
C LEU A 121 -8.45 3.65 -8.29
N VAL A 122 -8.32 3.08 -9.48
CA VAL A 122 -8.17 1.65 -9.71
C VAL A 122 -7.11 1.45 -10.76
N GLY A 123 -6.25 0.50 -10.57
CA GLY A 123 -5.18 0.23 -11.51
C GLY A 123 -4.45 -1.06 -11.21
N GLY A 124 -3.29 -1.20 -11.80
CA GLY A 124 -2.42 -2.34 -11.56
C GLY A 124 -1.10 -2.19 -12.30
N GLY A 125 -0.19 -3.08 -12.00
CA GLY A 125 1.14 -3.03 -12.58
C GLY A 125 1.99 -4.25 -12.25
N ILE A 126 3.26 -4.11 -12.57
CA ILE A 126 4.28 -5.09 -12.26
C ILE A 126 5.25 -4.50 -11.23
N SER A 127 5.75 -5.33 -10.36
CA SER A 127 6.71 -4.96 -9.31
C SER A 127 7.95 -5.85 -9.40
N GLY A 128 9.03 -5.37 -8.81
CA GLY A 128 10.22 -6.14 -8.52
C GLY A 128 10.78 -5.70 -7.18
N GLY A 129 11.41 -6.62 -6.49
CA GLY A 129 11.94 -6.32 -5.19
C GLY A 129 12.93 -7.36 -4.69
N TYR A 130 13.49 -7.07 -3.54
CA TYR A 130 14.42 -7.95 -2.87
C TYR A 130 14.08 -8.11 -1.41
N HIS A 131 14.24 -9.32 -0.92
CA HIS A 131 13.96 -9.73 0.45
C HIS A 131 15.24 -10.21 1.11
N TRP A 132 15.65 -9.52 2.18
CA TRP A 132 16.83 -9.86 2.98
C TRP A 132 16.39 -10.58 4.23
N MET A 133 16.85 -11.80 4.41
CA MET A 133 16.69 -12.51 5.66
C MET A 133 17.70 -11.98 6.68
N LEU A 134 17.20 -11.44 7.80
CA LEU A 134 18.04 -11.03 8.93
C LEU A 134 18.23 -12.21 9.90
N ASN A 135 17.15 -12.93 10.15
CA ASN A 135 17.13 -14.16 10.91
C ASN A 135 15.89 -15.01 10.51
N ASP A 136 15.63 -16.10 11.18
CA ASP A 136 14.56 -17.06 10.83
C ASP A 136 13.16 -16.42 10.82
N HIS A 137 12.93 -15.36 11.57
CA HIS A 137 11.63 -14.71 11.71
C HIS A 137 11.60 -13.29 11.15
N TRP A 138 12.65 -12.49 11.35
CA TRP A 138 12.69 -11.10 10.99
C TRP A 138 13.45 -10.87 9.68
N ASN A 139 12.80 -10.15 8.78
CA ASN A 139 13.32 -9.89 7.45
C ASN A 139 13.00 -8.45 7.01
N ILE A 140 13.73 -7.97 6.01
CA ILE A 140 13.48 -6.69 5.37
C ILE A 140 13.14 -6.95 3.90
N GLU A 141 12.12 -6.29 3.39
CA GLU A 141 11.76 -6.35 1.98
C GLU A 141 11.66 -4.94 1.40
N THR A 142 12.24 -4.75 0.23
CA THR A 142 12.02 -3.56 -0.59
C THR A 142 11.37 -3.95 -1.91
N ALA A 143 10.42 -3.14 -2.36
CA ALA A 143 9.78 -3.33 -3.66
C ALA A 143 9.52 -2.00 -4.35
N LEU A 144 9.67 -2.01 -5.66
CA LEU A 144 9.29 -0.94 -6.57
C LEU A 144 8.38 -1.52 -7.65
N GLY A 145 7.41 -0.73 -8.10
CA GLY A 145 6.51 -1.16 -9.15
C GLY A 145 6.10 -0.01 -10.06
N VAL A 146 5.89 -0.35 -11.32
CA VAL A 146 5.35 0.54 -12.34
C VAL A 146 4.01 -0.01 -12.81
N GLY A 147 3.09 0.90 -13.08
CA GLY A 147 1.74 0.48 -13.42
C GLY A 147 0.95 1.56 -14.13
N TYR A 148 -0.30 1.22 -14.39
CA TYR A 148 -1.30 2.08 -14.93
C TYR A 148 -2.43 2.24 -13.91
N ASP A 149 -2.78 3.49 -13.59
CA ASP A 149 -3.86 3.83 -12.68
C ASP A 149 -4.89 4.74 -13.37
N PHE A 150 -6.14 4.33 -13.34
CA PHE A 150 -7.28 5.13 -13.74
C PHE A 150 -7.83 5.87 -12.54
N ILE A 151 -7.82 7.20 -12.61
CA ILE A 151 -8.18 8.10 -11.51
C ILE A 151 -9.41 8.90 -11.89
N ARG A 152 -10.46 8.85 -11.07
CA ARG A 152 -11.60 9.79 -11.15
C ARG A 152 -11.57 10.71 -9.95
N TYR A 153 -11.70 12.02 -10.21
CA TYR A 153 -11.61 13.02 -9.16
C TYR A 153 -12.63 14.14 -9.31
N LYS A 154 -12.96 14.72 -8.17
CA LYS A 154 -13.68 15.98 -8.03
C LYS A 154 -12.70 17.02 -7.51
N GLN A 155 -12.71 18.21 -8.10
CA GLN A 155 -11.84 19.32 -7.74
C GLN A 155 -12.67 20.42 -7.06
N TYR A 156 -12.18 20.92 -5.94
CA TYR A 156 -12.77 22.00 -5.17
C TYR A 156 -11.87 23.23 -5.17
N ASN A 157 -12.47 24.43 -5.11
CA ASN A 157 -11.76 25.71 -5.29
C ASN A 157 -10.85 26.09 -4.12
N CYS A 158 -11.01 25.48 -2.95
CA CYS A 158 -10.13 25.70 -1.81
C CYS A 158 -9.91 24.39 -1.03
N VAL A 159 -8.94 24.42 -0.12
CA VAL A 159 -8.59 23.23 0.69
C VAL A 159 -9.65 22.94 1.77
N ARG A 160 -10.41 23.95 2.21
CA ARG A 160 -11.46 23.82 3.23
C ARG A 160 -12.69 23.05 2.75
N GLU A 161 -13.41 22.40 3.66
CA GLU A 161 -14.57 21.54 3.35
C GLU A 161 -15.77 22.30 2.74
N CYS A 162 -15.89 23.59 2.98
CA CYS A 162 -17.00 24.43 2.49
C CYS A 162 -16.81 24.99 1.07
N ALA A 163 -15.82 24.54 0.34
CA ALA A 163 -15.56 25.04 -1.02
C ALA A 163 -16.52 24.40 -2.03
N GLY A 164 -17.05 25.25 -2.92
CA GLY A 164 -17.87 24.80 -4.04
C GLY A 164 -17.13 23.87 -4.99
N LEU A 165 -17.83 22.88 -5.53
CA LEU A 165 -17.32 21.98 -6.57
C LEU A 165 -16.98 22.81 -7.82
N ARG A 166 -15.73 22.72 -8.29
CA ARG A 166 -15.28 23.42 -9.50
C ARG A 166 -15.38 22.57 -10.74
N ASN A 167 -14.85 21.34 -10.66
CA ASN A 167 -14.74 20.46 -11.83
C ASN A 167 -14.73 18.98 -11.43
N LYS A 168 -15.12 18.14 -12.37
CA LYS A 168 -14.97 16.69 -12.31
C LYS A 168 -14.08 16.25 -13.45
N GLY A 169 -13.12 15.38 -13.19
CA GLY A 169 -12.18 14.93 -14.22
C GLY A 169 -11.83 13.46 -14.11
N ARG A 170 -11.19 12.99 -15.17
CA ARG A 170 -10.55 11.67 -15.24
C ARG A 170 -9.08 11.89 -15.59
N HIS A 171 -8.23 11.07 -15.03
CA HIS A 171 -6.79 11.11 -15.32
C HIS A 171 -6.27 9.69 -15.48
N HIS A 172 -5.46 9.48 -16.50
CA HIS A 172 -4.78 8.22 -16.77
C HIS A 172 -3.32 8.42 -16.37
N TYR A 173 -2.85 7.64 -15.46
CA TYR A 173 -1.47 7.72 -14.97
C TYR A 173 -0.71 6.45 -15.35
N VAL A 174 0.46 6.62 -15.95
CA VAL A 174 1.43 5.56 -16.20
C VAL A 174 2.74 5.95 -15.54
N GLY A 175 3.24 5.11 -14.67
CA GLY A 175 4.49 5.41 -13.95
C GLY A 175 4.67 4.61 -12.66
N PRO A 176 5.58 5.04 -11.77
CA PRO A 176 5.79 4.39 -10.48
C PRO A 176 4.51 4.49 -9.64
N SER A 177 3.87 3.37 -9.37
CA SER A 177 2.63 3.30 -8.60
C SER A 177 2.72 2.44 -7.35
N LYS A 178 3.88 1.79 -7.13
CA LYS A 178 4.20 1.05 -5.92
C LYS A 178 5.62 1.34 -5.46
N ALA A 179 5.78 1.63 -4.18
CA ALA A 179 7.06 1.65 -3.48
C ALA A 179 6.83 1.17 -2.05
N SER A 180 7.66 0.27 -1.56
CA SER A 180 7.60 -0.21 -0.19
C SER A 180 8.97 -0.52 0.38
N ILE A 181 9.14 -0.20 1.65
CA ILE A 181 10.22 -0.70 2.52
C ILE A 181 9.51 -1.29 3.72
N SER A 182 9.59 -2.60 3.89
CA SER A 182 8.79 -3.32 4.86
C SER A 182 9.66 -4.13 5.80
N LEU A 183 9.34 -4.07 7.08
CA LEU A 183 9.78 -5.06 8.07
C LEU A 183 8.79 -6.23 7.98
N VAL A 184 9.31 -7.44 7.86
CA VAL A 184 8.53 -8.66 7.65
C VAL A 184 8.81 -9.64 8.76
N TYR A 185 7.76 -10.20 9.33
CA TYR A 185 7.83 -11.28 10.30
C TYR A 185 7.23 -12.55 9.71
N LEU A 186 7.99 -13.64 9.72
CA LEU A 186 7.61 -14.95 9.21
C LEU A 186 7.14 -15.86 10.34
N PHE A 187 6.03 -16.56 10.11
CA PHE A 187 5.45 -17.56 11.00
C PHE A 187 5.65 -18.96 10.46
#